data_28598e861375f7686d0ec2512d268845
#
_entry.id   28598e861375f7686d0ec2512d268845
#
_cell.length_a   1.000
_cell.length_b   1.000
_cell.length_c   1.000
_cell.angle_alpha   90.00
_cell.angle_beta   90.00
_cell.angle_gamma   90.00
#
_symmetry.space_group_name_H-M   'P 1'
#
loop_
_entity.id
_entity.type
_entity.pdbx_description
1 polymer ?
#
loop_
_entity_poly.entity_id
_entity_poly.type
_entity_poly.pdbx_seq_one_letter_code
_entity_poly.pdbx_strand_id
1 'polypeptide(L)'
;MGKSSNVFMKWSSVIATIATTVLALTALITVYLTVAAWKVQQDASRPYFVLRESPKIDLVNNLSLELKFNNVGIHPAVNLSSETIVFDDRLSGKPIHHDESAIVNEIYKDAALSLVMIIPSNELDPKQPNINAQYVVVDLQYADPILNKSYNQTIYMNWNGVQAGKLQPTVHVRVEEKEKILDYFQTHGIDPKIRS
;
A
#
# COMPACT_ATOMS: atom_id res chain seq x y z
N MET A 1 25.32 -47.90 -57.45
CA MET A 1 24.14 -47.59 -56.62
C MET A 1 24.51 -47.04 -55.23
N GLY A 2 25.38 -46.07 -55.08
CA GLY A 2 25.87 -45.60 -53.76
C GLY A 2 25.79 -44.10 -53.46
N LYS A 3 25.37 -43.24 -54.39
CA LYS A 3 25.37 -41.80 -54.20
C LYS A 3 24.08 -41.17 -53.59
N SER A 4 22.94 -41.84 -53.74
CA SER A 4 21.63 -41.33 -53.28
C SER A 4 21.45 -41.42 -51.74
N SER A 5 22.00 -42.43 -51.12
CA SER A 5 21.89 -42.70 -49.68
C SER A 5 22.60 -41.62 -48.81
N ASN A 6 23.75 -41.12 -49.27
CA ASN A 6 24.54 -40.12 -48.55
C ASN A 6 23.91 -38.70 -48.56
N VAL A 7 23.15 -38.38 -49.60
CA VAL A 7 22.44 -37.11 -49.70
C VAL A 7 21.26 -37.07 -48.74
N PHE A 8 20.47 -38.14 -48.69
CA PHE A 8 19.32 -38.27 -47.81
C PHE A 8 19.72 -38.20 -46.32
N MET A 9 20.83 -38.89 -45.97
CA MET A 9 21.36 -38.86 -44.60
C MET A 9 21.86 -37.48 -44.15
N LYS A 10 22.47 -36.70 -45.08
CA LYS A 10 22.85 -35.31 -44.77
C LYS A 10 21.67 -34.36 -44.57
N TRP A 11 20.60 -34.51 -45.36
CA TRP A 11 19.40 -33.70 -45.24
C TRP A 11 18.63 -34.02 -43.95
N SER A 12 18.53 -35.28 -43.55
CA SER A 12 17.91 -35.67 -42.30
C SER A 12 18.62 -35.12 -41.06
N SER A 13 19.96 -35.09 -41.09
CA SER A 13 20.75 -34.49 -40.02
C SER A 13 20.53 -32.97 -39.91
N VAL A 14 20.47 -32.25 -41.02
CA VAL A 14 20.22 -30.81 -41.06
C VAL A 14 18.80 -30.51 -40.49
N ILE A 15 17.80 -31.26 -40.94
CA ILE A 15 16.42 -31.09 -40.44
C ILE A 15 16.36 -31.37 -38.95
N ALA A 16 17.00 -32.42 -38.46
CA ALA A 16 17.06 -32.75 -37.04
C ALA A 16 17.73 -31.61 -36.21
N THR A 17 18.84 -31.04 -36.71
CA THR A 17 19.52 -29.92 -36.04
C THR A 17 18.62 -28.70 -35.96
N ILE A 18 17.96 -28.34 -37.08
CA ILE A 18 17.03 -27.19 -37.09
C ILE A 18 15.89 -27.42 -36.10
N ALA A 19 15.26 -28.63 -36.12
CA ALA A 19 14.17 -28.95 -35.21
C ALA A 19 14.60 -28.88 -33.73
N THR A 20 15.78 -29.42 -33.41
CA THR A 20 16.34 -29.35 -32.06
C THR A 20 16.63 -27.90 -31.63
N THR A 21 17.16 -27.08 -32.54
CA THR A 21 17.40 -25.65 -32.24
C THR A 21 16.10 -24.89 -31.99
N VAL A 22 15.07 -25.13 -32.79
CA VAL A 22 13.75 -24.53 -32.61
C VAL A 22 13.16 -24.95 -31.26
N LEU A 23 13.22 -26.25 -30.92
CA LEU A 23 12.74 -26.75 -29.64
C LEU A 23 13.50 -26.12 -28.45
N ALA A 24 14.82 -26.00 -28.54
CA ALA A 24 15.62 -25.36 -27.51
C ALA A 24 15.24 -23.90 -27.30
N LEU A 25 15.08 -23.13 -28.39
CA LEU A 25 14.65 -21.74 -28.34
C LEU A 25 13.25 -21.60 -27.75
N THR A 26 12.31 -22.45 -28.17
CA THR A 26 10.94 -22.47 -27.63
C THR A 26 10.95 -22.78 -26.13
N ALA A 27 11.74 -23.75 -25.68
CA ALA A 27 11.90 -24.08 -24.26
C ALA A 27 12.44 -22.87 -23.45
N LEU A 28 13.46 -22.18 -23.94
CA LEU A 28 14.01 -20.98 -23.29
C LEU A 28 12.98 -19.86 -23.16
N ILE A 29 12.22 -19.60 -24.23
CA ILE A 29 11.15 -18.59 -24.22
C ILE A 29 10.07 -18.98 -23.22
N THR A 30 9.67 -20.25 -23.20
CA THR A 30 8.65 -20.74 -22.26
C THR A 30 9.10 -20.60 -20.82
N VAL A 31 10.34 -20.95 -20.49
CA VAL A 31 10.91 -20.77 -19.14
C VAL A 31 10.92 -19.28 -18.76
N TYR A 32 11.36 -18.41 -19.66
CA TYR A 32 11.36 -16.98 -19.39
C TYR A 32 9.95 -16.44 -19.10
N LEU A 33 8.96 -16.77 -19.92
CA LEU A 33 7.58 -16.34 -19.74
C LEU A 33 6.99 -16.90 -18.44
N THR A 34 7.30 -18.15 -18.10
CA THR A 34 6.84 -18.78 -16.85
C THR A 34 7.39 -18.04 -15.63
N VAL A 35 8.69 -17.71 -15.62
CA VAL A 35 9.32 -16.97 -14.52
C VAL A 35 8.75 -15.55 -14.43
N ALA A 36 8.53 -14.88 -15.56
CA ALA A 36 7.91 -13.55 -15.58
C ALA A 36 6.48 -13.58 -15.03
N ALA A 37 5.66 -14.54 -15.48
CA ALA A 37 4.29 -14.71 -14.97
C ALA A 37 4.28 -15.02 -13.46
N TRP A 38 5.19 -15.87 -12.98
CA TRP A 38 5.30 -16.20 -11.57
C TRP A 38 5.64 -14.97 -10.71
N LYS A 39 6.56 -14.11 -11.15
CA LYS A 39 6.88 -12.85 -10.46
C LYS A 39 5.66 -11.92 -10.37
N VAL A 40 4.92 -11.76 -11.46
CA VAL A 40 3.69 -10.95 -11.47
C VAL A 40 2.66 -11.53 -10.50
N GLN A 41 2.50 -12.84 -10.45
CA GLN A 41 1.57 -13.51 -9.52
C GLN A 41 2.00 -13.33 -8.06
N GLN A 42 3.29 -13.41 -7.76
CA GLN A 42 3.81 -13.13 -6.41
C GLN A 42 3.50 -11.70 -5.97
N ASP A 43 3.78 -10.71 -6.83
CA ASP A 43 3.51 -9.30 -6.50
C ASP A 43 2.00 -9.02 -6.35
N ALA A 44 1.15 -9.70 -7.12
CA ALA A 44 -0.31 -9.61 -6.99
C ALA A 44 -0.86 -10.26 -5.70
N SER A 45 -0.10 -11.20 -5.12
CA SER A 45 -0.52 -11.94 -3.91
C SER A 45 -0.11 -11.26 -2.61
N ARG A 46 0.69 -10.19 -2.66
CA ARG A 46 1.21 -9.47 -1.49
C ARG A 46 0.09 -8.99 -0.56
N PRO A 47 0.36 -8.84 0.74
CA PRO A 47 -0.58 -8.17 1.65
C PRO A 47 -0.92 -6.77 1.13
N TYR A 48 -2.16 -6.37 1.27
CA TYR A 48 -2.61 -5.03 0.92
C TYR A 48 -3.79 -4.62 1.79
N PHE A 49 -3.70 -3.44 2.41
CA PHE A 49 -4.70 -2.95 3.33
C PHE A 49 -5.66 -1.96 2.65
N VAL A 50 -6.96 -2.17 2.87
CA VAL A 50 -8.00 -1.22 2.46
C VAL A 50 -8.84 -0.82 3.65
N LEU A 51 -9.32 0.42 3.65
CA LEU A 51 -10.33 0.84 4.62
C LEU A 51 -11.61 0.04 4.40
N ARG A 52 -12.09 -0.61 5.46
CA ARG A 52 -13.33 -1.39 5.44
C ARG A 52 -14.57 -0.52 5.41
N GLU A 53 -14.51 0.61 6.10
CA GLU A 53 -15.60 1.58 6.26
C GLU A 53 -15.02 2.98 6.40
N SER A 54 -15.86 3.99 6.30
CA SER A 54 -15.43 5.38 6.58
C SER A 54 -14.90 5.49 8.00
N PRO A 55 -13.84 6.26 8.25
CA PRO A 55 -13.30 6.50 9.57
C PRO A 55 -14.38 6.96 10.53
N LYS A 56 -14.38 6.41 11.75
CA LYS A 56 -15.28 6.85 12.82
C LYS A 56 -14.59 7.89 13.67
N ILE A 57 -15.28 8.99 13.89
CA ILE A 57 -14.79 10.09 14.72
C ILE A 57 -15.72 10.23 15.91
N ASP A 58 -15.14 10.29 17.12
CA ASP A 58 -15.83 10.55 18.36
C ASP A 58 -15.23 11.81 19.03
N LEU A 59 -16.12 12.68 19.54
CA LEU A 59 -15.77 13.97 20.13
C LEU A 59 -16.19 14.07 21.61
N VAL A 60 -16.51 12.96 22.30
CA VAL A 60 -17.08 13.00 23.64
C VAL A 60 -16.13 13.60 24.69
N ASN A 61 -14.91 13.11 24.80
CA ASN A 61 -13.91 13.59 25.76
C ASN A 61 -12.66 14.17 25.08
N ASN A 62 -12.16 13.42 24.11
CA ASN A 62 -11.07 13.79 23.21
C ASN A 62 -11.56 13.56 21.79
N LEU A 63 -10.84 14.08 20.80
CA LEU A 63 -11.09 13.64 19.44
C LEU A 63 -10.45 12.25 19.26
N SER A 64 -11.26 11.25 19.01
CA SER A 64 -10.79 9.91 18.69
C SER A 64 -11.14 9.57 17.25
N LEU A 65 -10.17 9.04 16.52
CA LEU A 65 -10.30 8.58 15.13
C LEU A 65 -10.05 7.08 15.08
N GLU A 66 -11.08 6.31 14.74
CA GLU A 66 -10.97 4.88 14.51
C GLU A 66 -10.93 4.58 13.01
N LEU A 67 -9.87 3.90 12.58
CA LEU A 67 -9.64 3.46 11.22
C LEU A 67 -9.70 1.94 11.18
N LYS A 68 -10.61 1.38 10.39
CA LYS A 68 -10.73 -0.08 10.22
C LYS A 68 -10.22 -0.50 8.87
N PHE A 69 -9.26 -1.39 8.89
CA PHE A 69 -8.62 -1.96 7.71
C PHE A 69 -8.89 -3.45 7.58
N ASN A 70 -8.91 -3.93 6.34
CA ASN A 70 -8.82 -5.35 6.04
C ASN A 70 -7.57 -5.59 5.19
N ASN A 71 -6.86 -6.70 5.46
CA ASN A 71 -5.90 -7.23 4.52
C ASN A 71 -6.66 -7.93 3.37
N VAL A 72 -6.70 -7.34 2.19
CA VAL A 72 -7.34 -7.93 0.99
C VAL A 72 -6.36 -8.72 0.13
N GLY A 73 -5.06 -8.69 0.47
CA GLY A 73 -4.04 -9.51 -0.16
C GLY A 73 -4.22 -10.99 0.17
N ILE A 74 -3.62 -11.86 -0.63
CA ILE A 74 -3.66 -13.32 -0.41
C ILE A 74 -2.72 -13.71 0.73
N HIS A 75 -1.54 -13.08 0.79
CA HIS A 75 -0.56 -13.36 1.82
C HIS A 75 -0.89 -12.67 3.14
N PRO A 76 -0.52 -13.26 4.28
CA PRO A 76 -0.61 -12.58 5.56
C PRO A 76 0.40 -11.44 5.66
N ALA A 77 0.09 -10.44 6.48
CA ALA A 77 1.03 -9.40 6.89
C ALA A 77 1.49 -9.65 8.33
N VAL A 78 2.76 -9.38 8.60
CA VAL A 78 3.33 -9.43 9.96
C VAL A 78 4.04 -8.12 10.27
N ASN A 79 4.26 -7.85 11.58
CA ASN A 79 4.98 -6.68 12.05
C ASN A 79 4.41 -5.36 11.48
N LEU A 80 3.07 -5.24 11.49
CA LEU A 80 2.43 -4.01 11.06
C LEU A 80 2.73 -2.90 12.05
N SER A 81 3.37 -1.83 11.58
CA SER A 81 3.45 -0.55 12.25
C SER A 81 2.67 0.50 11.47
N SER A 82 2.08 1.43 12.17
CA SER A 82 1.42 2.59 11.57
C SER A 82 1.96 3.87 12.17
N GLU A 83 2.17 4.85 11.32
CA GLU A 83 2.44 6.23 11.67
C GLU A 83 1.29 7.08 11.16
N THR A 84 0.64 7.82 12.05
CA THR A 84 -0.49 8.68 11.69
C THR A 84 -0.16 10.12 12.02
N ILE A 85 -0.25 10.99 11.02
CA ILE A 85 0.04 12.42 11.14
C ILE A 85 -1.22 13.20 10.81
N VAL A 86 -1.59 14.14 11.70
CA VAL A 86 -2.73 15.04 11.52
C VAL A 86 -2.25 16.46 11.44
N PHE A 87 -2.73 17.23 10.47
CA PHE A 87 -2.37 18.62 10.27
C PHE A 87 -3.51 19.41 9.63
N ASP A 88 -3.46 20.72 9.84
CA ASP A 88 -4.44 21.69 9.32
C ASP A 88 -4.46 21.64 7.77
N ASP A 89 -5.63 21.75 7.16
CA ASP A 89 -5.82 21.71 5.71
C ASP A 89 -5.12 22.86 4.96
N ARG A 90 -4.72 23.92 5.66
CA ARG A 90 -3.94 25.04 5.10
C ARG A 90 -2.45 24.75 5.04
N LEU A 91 -1.99 23.67 5.67
CA LEU A 91 -0.58 23.29 5.71
C LEU A 91 0.31 24.41 6.29
N SER A 92 -0.20 25.18 7.26
CA SER A 92 0.40 26.43 7.71
C SER A 92 1.30 26.32 8.94
N GLY A 93 1.48 25.15 9.50
CA GLY A 93 2.22 24.97 10.74
C GLY A 93 2.81 23.57 10.90
N LYS A 94 3.21 23.25 12.12
CA LYS A 94 3.62 21.89 12.48
C LYS A 94 2.40 20.97 12.49
N PRO A 95 2.60 19.64 12.38
CA PRO A 95 1.54 18.67 12.62
C PRO A 95 0.84 18.94 13.96
N ILE A 96 -0.49 18.82 13.97
CA ILE A 96 -1.31 18.98 15.18
C ILE A 96 -1.10 17.79 16.09
N HIS A 97 -1.04 16.59 15.50
CA HIS A 97 -0.87 15.34 16.23
C HIS A 97 -0.04 14.36 15.44
N HIS A 98 0.71 13.54 16.15
CA HIS A 98 1.50 12.46 15.59
C HIS A 98 1.38 11.24 16.50
N ASP A 99 0.97 10.10 15.96
CA ASP A 99 0.75 8.85 16.68
C ASP A 99 1.44 7.69 15.98
N GLU A 100 2.04 6.81 16.75
CA GLU A 100 2.66 5.58 16.28
C GLU A 100 2.03 4.38 16.96
N SER A 101 1.68 3.39 16.18
CA SER A 101 1.14 2.11 16.67
C SER A 101 1.88 0.93 16.05
N ALA A 102 1.94 -0.17 16.77
CA ALA A 102 2.52 -1.40 16.26
C ALA A 102 1.66 -2.61 16.64
N ILE A 103 1.48 -3.52 15.69
CA ILE A 103 0.77 -4.78 15.87
C ILE A 103 1.72 -5.92 15.54
N VAL A 104 2.01 -6.72 16.54
CA VAL A 104 2.95 -7.85 16.45
C VAL A 104 2.32 -9.09 15.83
N ASN A 105 0.97 -9.18 15.86
CA ASN A 105 0.26 -10.36 15.41
C ASN A 105 0.24 -10.47 13.88
N GLU A 106 0.13 -11.71 13.40
CA GLU A 106 -0.08 -12.01 12.01
C GLU A 106 -1.50 -11.63 11.57
N ILE A 107 -1.63 -10.91 10.45
CA ILE A 107 -2.88 -10.41 9.89
C ILE A 107 -3.16 -11.16 8.60
N TYR A 108 -4.02 -12.17 8.71
CA TYR A 108 -4.41 -13.00 7.56
C TYR A 108 -5.30 -12.24 6.57
N LYS A 109 -5.49 -12.85 5.40
CA LYS A 109 -6.48 -12.38 4.42
C LYS A 109 -7.85 -12.21 5.08
N ASP A 110 -8.53 -11.12 4.74
CA ASP A 110 -9.86 -10.71 5.25
C ASP A 110 -9.92 -10.44 6.77
N ALA A 111 -8.80 -10.54 7.48
CA ALA A 111 -8.75 -10.16 8.88
C ALA A 111 -8.94 -8.64 9.03
N ALA A 112 -9.81 -8.27 9.95
CA ALA A 112 -10.06 -6.88 10.30
C ALA A 112 -9.06 -6.39 11.34
N LEU A 113 -8.61 -5.15 11.17
CA LEU A 113 -7.72 -4.42 12.05
C LEU A 113 -8.32 -3.07 12.37
N SER A 114 -8.33 -2.65 13.64
CA SER A 114 -8.67 -1.29 14.06
C SER A 114 -7.43 -0.56 14.56
N LEU A 115 -7.17 0.61 13.99
CA LEU A 115 -6.25 1.60 14.53
C LEU A 115 -7.07 2.71 15.16
N VAL A 116 -6.80 3.01 16.44
CA VAL A 116 -7.48 4.06 17.19
C VAL A 116 -6.44 5.09 17.59
N MET A 117 -6.58 6.29 17.06
CA MET A 117 -5.78 7.45 17.42
C MET A 117 -6.60 8.37 18.31
N ILE A 118 -5.98 8.92 19.35
CA ILE A 118 -6.61 9.85 20.27
C ILE A 118 -5.84 11.17 20.26
N ILE A 119 -6.50 12.23 19.80
CA ILE A 119 -5.96 13.58 19.84
C ILE A 119 -6.40 14.22 21.15
N PRO A 120 -5.48 14.57 22.04
CA PRO A 120 -5.81 15.21 23.31
C PRO A 120 -6.49 16.56 23.13
N SER A 121 -7.37 16.93 24.04
CA SER A 121 -8.14 18.19 23.98
C SER A 121 -7.28 19.47 24.06
N ASN A 122 -6.04 19.37 24.53
CA ASN A 122 -5.09 20.48 24.49
C ASN A 122 -4.45 20.70 23.11
N GLU A 123 -4.50 19.73 22.22
CA GLU A 123 -4.04 19.83 20.81
C GLU A 123 -5.19 20.23 19.90
N LEU A 124 -6.36 19.60 20.08
CA LEU A 124 -7.57 19.91 19.34
C LEU A 124 -8.79 19.76 20.27
N ASP A 125 -9.40 20.87 20.69
CA ASP A 125 -10.53 20.86 21.60
C ASP A 125 -11.80 20.36 20.89
N PRO A 126 -12.32 19.16 21.26
CA PRO A 126 -13.49 18.56 20.61
C PRO A 126 -14.80 19.30 20.91
N LYS A 127 -14.82 20.19 21.90
CA LYS A 127 -16.02 20.97 22.31
C LYS A 127 -16.25 22.21 21.48
N GLN A 128 -15.31 22.56 20.58
CA GLN A 128 -15.47 23.70 19.71
C GLN A 128 -16.63 23.47 18.73
N PRO A 129 -17.51 24.47 18.55
CA PRO A 129 -18.64 24.33 17.62
C PRO A 129 -18.18 24.30 16.15
N ASN A 130 -16.97 24.77 15.89
CA ASN A 130 -16.36 24.73 14.56
C ASN A 130 -14.90 24.27 14.70
N ILE A 131 -14.56 23.21 14.00
CA ILE A 131 -13.20 22.69 13.83
C ILE A 131 -12.92 22.70 12.34
N ASN A 132 -11.84 23.32 11.94
CA ASN A 132 -11.42 23.38 10.53
C ASN A 132 -11.18 21.97 9.98
N ALA A 133 -11.15 21.84 8.66
CA ALA A 133 -10.75 20.62 8.01
C ALA A 133 -9.32 20.23 8.36
N GLN A 134 -9.06 18.93 8.44
CA GLN A 134 -7.78 18.36 8.81
C GLN A 134 -7.37 17.30 7.79
N TYR A 135 -6.12 17.32 7.38
CA TYR A 135 -5.56 16.17 6.68
C TYR A 135 -5.08 15.12 7.67
N VAL A 136 -5.37 13.88 7.37
CA VAL A 136 -4.92 12.71 8.11
C VAL A 136 -4.14 11.80 7.15
N VAL A 137 -2.87 11.62 7.42
CA VAL A 137 -2.00 10.74 6.65
C VAL A 137 -1.63 9.56 7.51
N VAL A 138 -1.91 8.36 7.01
CA VAL A 138 -1.60 7.10 7.68
C VAL A 138 -0.60 6.34 6.83
N ASP A 139 0.57 6.10 7.37
CA ASP A 139 1.59 5.26 6.77
C ASP A 139 1.58 3.89 7.45
N LEU A 140 1.40 2.83 6.67
CA LEU A 140 1.40 1.45 7.12
C LEU A 140 2.66 0.76 6.61
N GLN A 141 3.47 0.22 7.52
CA GLN A 141 4.64 -0.58 7.20
C GLN A 141 4.43 -2.01 7.70
N TYR A 142 4.65 -2.98 6.85
CA TYR A 142 4.42 -4.39 7.18
C TYR A 142 5.33 -5.29 6.35
N ALA A 143 5.49 -6.53 6.80
CA ALA A 143 6.25 -7.54 6.07
C ALA A 143 5.32 -8.66 5.58
N ASP A 144 5.70 -9.22 4.44
CA ASP A 144 5.16 -10.47 3.89
C ASP A 144 6.09 -11.61 4.28
N PRO A 145 5.69 -12.51 5.20
CA PRO A 145 6.55 -13.60 5.65
C PRO A 145 6.78 -14.67 4.57
N ILE A 146 5.89 -14.76 3.55
CA ILE A 146 6.01 -15.74 2.47
C ILE A 146 7.07 -15.31 1.46
N LEU A 147 7.08 -14.01 1.10
CA LEU A 147 8.04 -13.45 0.16
C LEU A 147 9.31 -12.91 0.83
N ASN A 148 9.32 -12.82 2.17
CA ASN A 148 10.37 -12.17 2.97
C ASN A 148 10.68 -10.75 2.47
N LYS A 149 9.62 -9.97 2.22
CA LYS A 149 9.67 -8.59 1.73
C LYS A 149 8.90 -7.66 2.66
N SER A 150 9.41 -6.46 2.85
CA SER A 150 8.69 -5.38 3.52
C SER A 150 7.99 -4.48 2.51
N TYR A 151 6.83 -3.97 2.90
CA TYR A 151 6.00 -3.09 2.11
C TYR A 151 5.61 -1.86 2.91
N ASN A 152 5.34 -0.80 2.19
CA ASN A 152 4.83 0.46 2.72
C ASN A 152 3.58 0.86 1.94
N GLN A 153 2.57 1.39 2.64
CA GLN A 153 1.33 1.85 2.05
C GLN A 153 0.85 3.10 2.77
N THR A 154 0.77 4.22 2.05
CA THR A 154 0.31 5.49 2.61
C THR A 154 -1.12 5.79 2.17
N ILE A 155 -1.96 6.19 3.12
CA ILE A 155 -3.36 6.54 2.92
C ILE A 155 -3.55 8.00 3.29
N TYR A 156 -4.14 8.77 2.38
CA TYR A 156 -4.37 10.20 2.54
C TYR A 156 -5.87 10.46 2.67
N MET A 157 -6.27 11.14 3.74
CA MET A 157 -7.66 11.48 4.03
C MET A 157 -7.78 12.95 4.38
N ASN A 158 -8.96 13.51 4.12
CA ASN A 158 -9.37 14.83 4.56
C ASN A 158 -10.62 14.68 5.42
N TRP A 159 -10.52 15.01 6.69
CA TRP A 159 -11.66 15.17 7.56
C TRP A 159 -12.13 16.63 7.50
N ASN A 160 -13.39 16.85 7.06
CA ASN A 160 -13.95 18.19 6.88
C ASN A 160 -14.30 18.91 8.21
N GLY A 161 -13.85 18.38 9.35
CA GLY A 161 -13.95 19.02 10.67
C GLY A 161 -15.35 18.97 11.27
N VAL A 162 -15.67 20.03 12.02
CA VAL A 162 -16.99 20.26 12.66
C VAL A 162 -17.50 21.62 12.19
N GLN A 163 -18.76 21.68 11.78
CA GLN A 163 -19.44 22.92 11.36
C GLN A 163 -20.76 23.07 12.12
N ALA A 164 -20.88 24.18 12.85
CA ALA A 164 -22.05 24.46 13.70
C ALA A 164 -22.44 23.29 14.63
N GLY A 165 -21.43 22.66 15.26
CA GLY A 165 -21.60 21.52 16.15
C GLY A 165 -21.91 20.19 15.45
N LYS A 166 -21.91 20.15 14.12
CA LYS A 166 -22.15 18.93 13.34
C LYS A 166 -20.85 18.37 12.78
N LEU A 167 -20.58 17.11 13.10
CA LEU A 167 -19.46 16.35 12.54
C LEU A 167 -19.60 16.25 11.03
N GLN A 168 -18.54 16.58 10.32
CA GLN A 168 -18.44 16.47 8.88
C GLN A 168 -17.76 15.16 8.47
N PRO A 169 -18.01 14.65 7.25
CA PRO A 169 -17.46 13.39 6.80
C PRO A 169 -15.94 13.47 6.56
N THR A 170 -15.30 12.30 6.65
CA THR A 170 -13.93 12.10 6.15
C THR A 170 -14.00 11.59 4.71
N VAL A 171 -13.18 12.17 3.84
CA VAL A 171 -13.11 11.82 2.42
C VAL A 171 -11.66 11.53 2.02
N HIS A 172 -11.47 10.86 0.89
CA HIS A 172 -10.13 10.72 0.32
C HIS A 172 -9.65 12.07 -0.26
N VAL A 173 -8.38 12.38 -0.11
CA VAL A 173 -7.77 13.56 -0.72
C VAL A 173 -7.73 13.43 -2.24
N ARG A 174 -7.81 14.56 -2.93
CA ARG A 174 -7.63 14.64 -4.38
C ARG A 174 -6.13 14.62 -4.73
N VAL A 175 -5.85 14.41 -6.01
CA VAL A 175 -4.45 14.34 -6.50
C VAL A 175 -3.70 15.63 -6.18
N GLU A 176 -4.31 16.78 -6.41
CA GLU A 176 -3.72 18.11 -6.19
C GLU A 176 -3.47 18.39 -4.69
N GLU A 177 -4.33 17.86 -3.81
CA GLU A 177 -4.18 17.96 -2.36
C GLU A 177 -3.03 17.05 -1.89
N LYS A 178 -2.93 15.86 -2.44
CA LYS A 178 -1.83 14.94 -2.15
C LYS A 178 -0.47 15.55 -2.52
N GLU A 179 -0.38 16.20 -3.68
CA GLU A 179 0.85 16.88 -4.11
C GLU A 179 1.25 17.98 -3.11
N LYS A 180 0.30 18.78 -2.64
CA LYS A 180 0.55 19.79 -1.61
C LYS A 180 1.02 19.19 -0.29
N ILE A 181 0.44 18.08 0.13
CA ILE A 181 0.85 17.35 1.34
C ILE A 181 2.29 16.85 1.20
N LEU A 182 2.66 16.29 0.07
CA LEU A 182 4.01 15.81 -0.19
C LEU A 182 5.04 16.96 -0.21
N ASP A 183 4.70 18.08 -0.82
CA ASP A 183 5.54 19.29 -0.81
C ASP A 183 5.71 19.86 0.61
N TYR A 184 4.63 19.90 1.39
CA TYR A 184 4.66 20.27 2.80
C TYR A 184 5.60 19.35 3.60
N PHE A 185 5.52 18.05 3.44
CA PHE A 185 6.41 17.11 4.12
C PHE A 185 7.88 17.34 3.76
N GLN A 186 8.16 17.50 2.48
CA GLN A 186 9.51 17.79 2.00
C GLN A 186 10.06 19.10 2.58
N THR A 187 9.25 20.16 2.60
CA THR A 187 9.65 21.49 3.08
C THR A 187 9.90 21.53 4.59
N HIS A 188 9.15 20.73 5.37
CA HIS A 188 9.24 20.71 6.83
C HIS A 188 10.14 19.59 7.36
N GLY A 189 10.81 18.84 6.48
CA GLY A 189 11.68 17.72 6.88
C GLY A 189 10.91 16.60 7.60
N ILE A 190 9.59 16.53 7.38
CA ILE A 190 8.78 15.42 7.83
C ILE A 190 9.05 14.30 6.82
N ASP A 191 9.80 13.31 7.23
CA ASP A 191 9.99 12.07 6.46
C ASP A 191 8.98 11.06 7.01
N PRO A 192 7.74 11.03 6.52
CA PRO A 192 6.97 9.83 6.67
C PRO A 192 7.85 8.82 5.95
N LYS A 193 8.20 7.69 6.54
CA LYS A 193 9.10 6.66 5.98
C LYS A 193 8.61 6.15 4.62
N ILE A 194 8.13 7.09 3.81
CA ILE A 194 7.63 6.97 2.45
C ILE A 194 8.84 6.67 1.56
N ARG A 195 9.30 5.44 1.63
CA ARG A 195 10.18 4.92 0.60
C ARG A 195 9.29 4.27 -0.45
N SER A 196 9.19 5.00 -1.59
CA SER A 196 8.59 4.55 -2.85
C SER A 196 9.07 3.17 -3.30
#